data_1e3d416ce71e35d63379637c081ab78a
#
_entry.id   1e3d416ce71e35d63379637c081ab78a
#
_cell.length_a   1.000
_cell.length_b   1.000
_cell.length_c   1.000
_cell.angle_alpha   90.00
_cell.angle_beta   90.00
_cell.angle_gamma   90.00
#
_symmetry.space_group_name_H-M   'P 1'
#
loop_
_entity.id
_entity.type
_entity.pdbx_description
1 polymer ?
#
loop_
_entity_poly.entity_id
_entity_poly.type
_entity_poly.pdbx_seq_one_letter_code
_entity_poly.pdbx_strand_id
1 'polypeptide(L)'
;MADTTRRDFIATSAAIAAATAAGRALGQATANAAVPAGTFYQKGDVRIRYLDTGGSGFPLLVIPGGGLNSTIQGLIQSHPFNPIEEFKNEFRVITADLRNAYAGESTGPLESDRPWDAYTDDHLGVMDHVGVDRFMVLGFCIGGPFIWNLLERAPSRVVAAVAAQPSGFRPEQPTLFYDNNTMTWGPELMKRRPEITKEMVDRFLTRMYKTNADFVFTVTRDFVRQCQTPVLVLPDDIPAHPYAVAMETVMLAPKSEVSIYPWKEPPERIPIAVRQIRSFLRAHRPAVHG
;
A
#
# COMPACT_ATOMS: atom_id res chain seq x y z
N MET A 1 12.41 -0.12 38.14
CA MET A 1 11.38 -0.51 37.19
C MET A 1 11.50 0.36 35.94
N ALA A 2 12.55 0.25 35.14
CA ALA A 2 12.75 1.11 33.97
C ALA A 2 13.59 0.48 32.86
N ASP A 3 13.63 -0.84 32.72
CA ASP A 3 14.53 -1.47 31.73
C ASP A 3 13.86 -2.51 30.80
N THR A 4 12.57 -2.74 30.98
CA THR A 4 11.82 -3.72 30.17
C THR A 4 11.36 -3.17 28.83
N THR A 5 11.02 -1.89 28.78
CA THR A 5 10.43 -1.21 27.60
C THR A 5 11.42 -1.04 26.44
N ARG A 6 12.70 -0.91 26.70
CA ARG A 6 13.72 -0.69 25.65
C ARG A 6 14.15 -1.99 24.96
N ARG A 7 14.13 -3.10 25.68
CA ARG A 7 14.43 -4.43 25.11
C ARG A 7 13.28 -4.94 24.24
N ASP A 8 12.05 -4.71 24.66
CA ASP A 8 10.86 -5.13 23.91
C ASP A 8 10.69 -4.31 22.63
N PHE A 9 11.09 -3.02 22.66
CA PHE A 9 11.09 -2.15 21.46
C PHE A 9 12.11 -2.58 20.40
N ILE A 10 13.32 -2.99 20.84
CA ILE A 10 14.36 -3.51 19.93
C ILE A 10 13.93 -4.88 19.36
N ALA A 11 13.26 -5.72 20.16
CA ALA A 11 12.71 -7.00 19.68
C ALA A 11 11.58 -6.80 18.66
N THR A 12 10.75 -5.78 18.83
CA THR A 12 9.63 -5.47 17.89
C THR A 12 10.15 -4.87 16.57
N SER A 13 11.21 -4.05 16.64
CA SER A 13 11.87 -3.53 15.42
C SER A 13 12.61 -4.63 14.67
N ALA A 14 13.19 -5.60 15.38
CA ALA A 14 13.78 -6.80 14.79
C ALA A 14 12.72 -7.74 14.19
N ALA A 15 11.50 -7.78 14.73
CA ALA A 15 10.41 -8.57 14.20
C ALA A 15 9.85 -8.01 12.89
N ILE A 16 9.84 -6.69 12.72
CA ILE A 16 9.50 -6.05 11.43
C ILE A 16 10.59 -6.35 10.39
N ALA A 17 11.88 -6.35 10.80
CA ALA A 17 12.99 -6.77 9.95
C ALA A 17 13.04 -8.29 9.75
N ALA A 18 12.61 -9.10 10.71
CA ALA A 18 12.59 -10.56 10.62
C ALA A 18 11.39 -11.08 9.80
N ALA A 19 10.26 -10.39 9.78
CA ALA A 19 9.17 -10.71 8.86
C ALA A 19 9.57 -10.50 7.39
N THR A 20 10.49 -9.54 7.13
CA THR A 20 11.13 -9.40 5.80
C THR A 20 12.21 -10.46 5.55
N ALA A 21 12.82 -11.03 6.60
CA ALA A 21 13.87 -12.04 6.47
C ALA A 21 13.32 -13.48 6.35
N ALA A 22 12.21 -13.81 6.99
CA ALA A 22 11.56 -15.12 6.84
C ALA A 22 10.94 -15.32 5.45
N GLY A 23 10.52 -14.24 4.77
CA GLY A 23 10.14 -14.28 3.35
C GLY A 23 11.30 -14.56 2.40
N ARG A 24 12.55 -14.37 2.86
CA ARG A 24 13.78 -14.62 2.06
C ARG A 24 14.09 -16.09 1.82
N ALA A 25 13.64 -16.99 2.64
CA ALA A 25 14.05 -18.39 2.56
C ALA A 25 13.28 -19.24 1.55
N LEU A 26 12.12 -18.77 1.08
CA LEU A 26 11.25 -19.51 0.15
C LEU A 26 11.09 -18.85 -1.24
N GLY A 27 11.65 -17.65 -1.42
CA GLY A 27 11.62 -16.89 -2.69
C GLY A 27 12.88 -17.06 -3.57
N GLN A 28 13.78 -17.99 -3.28
CA GLN A 28 15.05 -18.16 -4.01
C GLN A 28 14.92 -18.93 -5.33
N ALA A 29 13.91 -18.67 -6.13
CA ALA A 29 13.83 -19.24 -7.49
C ALA A 29 13.21 -18.29 -8.52
N THR A 30 13.26 -16.98 -8.34
CA THR A 30 13.06 -16.07 -9.47
C THR A 30 14.29 -15.19 -9.61
N ALA A 31 15.07 -15.52 -10.64
CA ALA A 31 16.22 -14.74 -11.07
C ALA A 31 15.89 -13.23 -11.11
N ASN A 32 16.87 -12.41 -10.74
CA ASN A 32 16.95 -10.95 -10.92
C ASN A 32 16.23 -10.48 -12.20
N ALA A 33 14.92 -10.35 -12.16
CA ALA A 33 14.21 -9.56 -13.16
C ALA A 33 14.59 -8.11 -12.86
N ALA A 34 15.53 -7.57 -13.61
CA ALA A 34 15.86 -6.16 -13.56
C ALA A 34 14.57 -5.38 -13.85
N VAL A 35 14.15 -4.53 -12.92
CA VAL A 35 13.05 -3.61 -13.17
C VAL A 35 13.44 -2.77 -14.39
N PRO A 36 12.63 -2.69 -15.45
CA PRO A 36 12.94 -1.90 -16.64
C PRO A 36 13.33 -0.47 -16.26
N ALA A 37 14.22 0.16 -17.02
CA ALA A 37 14.63 1.54 -16.85
C ALA A 37 13.38 2.42 -16.65
N GLY A 38 13.39 3.26 -15.60
CA GLY A 38 12.19 3.88 -15.08
C GLY A 38 11.46 4.80 -16.06
N THR A 39 10.20 4.54 -16.27
CA THR A 39 9.26 5.49 -16.87
C THR A 39 8.75 6.41 -15.76
N PHE A 40 8.55 7.70 -16.08
CA PHE A 40 8.19 8.70 -15.08
C PHE A 40 6.97 9.51 -15.50
N TYR A 41 6.05 9.66 -14.56
CA TYR A 41 5.05 10.71 -14.57
C TYR A 41 5.64 11.96 -13.92
N GLN A 42 5.44 13.13 -14.53
CA GLN A 42 5.91 14.40 -13.97
C GLN A 42 4.81 15.45 -14.02
N LYS A 43 4.66 16.16 -12.91
CA LYS A 43 3.74 17.31 -12.77
C LYS A 43 4.37 18.34 -11.83
N GLY A 44 4.85 19.45 -12.39
CA GLY A 44 5.65 20.42 -11.62
C GLY A 44 6.87 19.74 -11.00
N ASP A 45 7.03 19.90 -9.68
CA ASP A 45 8.14 19.32 -8.91
C ASP A 45 7.92 17.85 -8.52
N VAL A 46 6.75 17.28 -8.83
CA VAL A 46 6.44 15.88 -8.58
C VAL A 46 6.94 15.03 -9.74
N ARG A 47 7.75 14.03 -9.43
CA ARG A 47 8.26 13.05 -10.38
C ARG A 47 8.08 11.66 -9.80
N ILE A 48 7.19 10.85 -10.40
CA ILE A 48 6.82 9.52 -9.92
C ILE A 48 7.29 8.46 -10.92
N ARG A 49 8.17 7.56 -10.45
CA ARG A 49 8.54 6.38 -11.19
C ARG A 49 7.37 5.40 -11.20
N TYR A 50 7.01 4.92 -12.38
CA TYR A 50 5.97 3.90 -12.52
C TYR A 50 6.37 2.79 -13.49
N LEU A 51 5.65 1.69 -13.42
CA LEU A 51 5.68 0.59 -14.37
C LEU A 51 4.27 0.38 -14.89
N ASP A 52 4.15 0.21 -16.19
CA ASP A 52 2.91 -0.16 -16.88
C ASP A 52 3.20 -1.36 -17.78
N THR A 53 2.51 -2.46 -17.57
CA THR A 53 2.68 -3.67 -18.40
C THR A 53 2.10 -3.52 -19.80
N GLY A 54 1.31 -2.48 -20.04
CA GLY A 54 0.54 -2.36 -21.28
C GLY A 54 -0.53 -3.43 -21.42
N GLY A 55 -0.95 -3.65 -22.67
CA GLY A 55 -1.96 -4.65 -23.02
C GLY A 55 -3.40 -4.13 -22.99
N SER A 56 -4.34 -4.96 -23.44
CA SER A 56 -5.78 -4.65 -23.55
C SER A 56 -6.60 -5.08 -22.33
N GLY A 57 -5.96 -5.65 -21.29
CA GLY A 57 -6.61 -6.03 -20.06
C GLY A 57 -7.19 -4.83 -19.31
N PHE A 58 -8.23 -5.06 -18.50
CA PHE A 58 -8.79 -3.98 -17.68
C PHE A 58 -7.70 -3.47 -16.70
N PRO A 59 -7.57 -2.13 -16.51
CA PRO A 59 -6.49 -1.57 -15.69
C PRO A 59 -6.57 -1.99 -14.23
N LEU A 60 -5.43 -2.39 -13.67
CA LEU A 60 -5.22 -2.74 -12.27
C LEU A 60 -4.08 -1.89 -11.70
N LEU A 61 -4.43 -0.91 -10.87
CA LEU A 61 -3.46 -0.19 -10.07
C LEU A 61 -2.98 -1.08 -8.93
N VAL A 62 -1.67 -1.31 -8.82
CA VAL A 62 -1.08 -2.04 -7.69
C VAL A 62 -0.28 -1.07 -6.82
N ILE A 63 -0.66 -0.92 -5.57
CA ILE A 63 0.01 -0.06 -4.59
C ILE A 63 0.93 -0.93 -3.72
N PRO A 64 2.27 -0.75 -3.81
CA PRO A 64 3.22 -1.51 -3.02
C PRO A 64 3.04 -1.29 -1.51
N GLY A 65 3.36 -2.30 -0.71
CA GLY A 65 3.56 -2.17 0.72
C GLY A 65 5.02 -1.79 1.06
N GLY A 66 5.24 -1.41 2.31
CA GLY A 66 6.56 -0.98 2.80
C GLY A 66 6.52 0.38 3.51
N GLY A 67 5.34 0.82 3.93
CA GLY A 67 5.14 2.14 4.53
C GLY A 67 5.53 3.26 3.56
N LEU A 68 6.15 4.31 4.06
CA LEU A 68 6.60 5.43 3.22
C LEU A 68 7.78 5.09 2.29
N ASN A 69 8.37 3.90 2.44
CA ASN A 69 9.40 3.39 1.54
C ASN A 69 8.88 2.38 0.52
N SER A 70 7.61 2.43 0.19
CA SER A 70 6.99 1.53 -0.79
C SER A 70 7.53 1.78 -2.20
N THR A 71 8.04 0.73 -2.85
CA THR A 71 8.66 0.79 -4.17
C THR A 71 8.26 -0.41 -5.05
N ILE A 72 8.36 -0.25 -6.36
CA ILE A 72 8.19 -1.34 -7.33
C ILE A 72 9.17 -2.48 -7.05
N GLN A 73 10.42 -2.14 -6.73
CA GLN A 73 11.43 -3.15 -6.38
C GLN A 73 11.02 -3.94 -5.13
N GLY A 74 10.54 -3.25 -4.08
CA GLY A 74 10.00 -3.89 -2.87
C GLY A 74 8.79 -4.78 -3.16
N LEU A 75 7.89 -4.34 -4.05
CA LEU A 75 6.74 -5.12 -4.50
C LEU A 75 7.15 -6.46 -5.11
N ILE A 76 8.18 -6.45 -5.95
CA ILE A 76 8.67 -7.66 -6.65
C ILE A 76 9.38 -8.61 -5.69
N GLN A 77 10.17 -8.08 -4.74
CA GLN A 77 11.13 -8.88 -3.97
C GLN A 77 10.64 -9.27 -2.57
N SER A 78 9.74 -8.53 -1.97
CA SER A 78 9.47 -8.62 -0.53
C SER A 78 8.00 -8.90 -0.18
N HIS A 79 7.11 -8.96 -1.17
CA HIS A 79 5.69 -9.27 -0.93
C HIS A 79 5.45 -10.78 -0.97
N PRO A 80 4.35 -11.26 -0.40
CA PRO A 80 4.01 -12.68 -0.38
C PRO A 80 3.96 -13.33 -1.77
N PHE A 81 3.62 -12.53 -2.79
CA PHE A 81 3.67 -12.90 -4.21
C PHE A 81 3.97 -11.67 -5.05
N ASN A 82 4.44 -11.86 -6.28
CA ASN A 82 4.64 -10.78 -7.25
C ASN A 82 3.36 -10.51 -8.04
N PRO A 83 2.59 -9.45 -7.72
CA PRO A 83 1.31 -9.22 -8.38
C PRO A 83 1.45 -8.79 -9.85
N ILE A 84 2.59 -8.28 -10.27
CA ILE A 84 2.85 -7.96 -11.68
C ILE A 84 2.83 -9.25 -12.48
N GLU A 85 3.63 -10.25 -12.07
CA GLU A 85 3.69 -11.54 -12.76
C GLU A 85 2.38 -12.31 -12.70
N GLU A 86 1.66 -12.24 -11.57
CA GLU A 86 0.41 -12.96 -11.40
C GLU A 86 -0.73 -12.41 -12.28
N PHE A 87 -0.75 -11.10 -12.54
CA PHE A 87 -1.92 -10.48 -13.17
C PHE A 87 -1.67 -9.89 -14.57
N LYS A 88 -0.42 -9.68 -15.01
CA LYS A 88 -0.10 -9.02 -16.28
C LYS A 88 -0.69 -9.66 -17.55
N ASN A 89 -1.01 -10.95 -17.51
CA ASN A 89 -1.59 -11.66 -18.65
C ASN A 89 -3.11 -11.45 -18.79
N GLU A 90 -3.76 -10.88 -17.77
CA GLU A 90 -5.21 -10.67 -17.74
C GLU A 90 -5.61 -9.21 -17.54
N PHE A 91 -4.74 -8.46 -16.88
CA PHE A 91 -4.95 -7.07 -16.51
C PHE A 91 -3.77 -6.24 -17.02
N ARG A 92 -4.02 -4.99 -17.40
CA ARG A 92 -2.96 -3.99 -17.56
C ARG A 92 -2.54 -3.55 -16.17
N VAL A 93 -1.42 -4.05 -15.67
CA VAL A 93 -0.93 -3.75 -14.34
C VAL A 93 -0.13 -2.45 -14.36
N ILE A 94 -0.55 -1.48 -13.54
CA ILE A 94 0.16 -0.23 -13.32
C ILE A 94 0.58 -0.17 -11.85
N THR A 95 1.84 0.17 -11.58
CA THR A 95 2.35 0.33 -10.21
C THR A 95 3.39 1.43 -10.16
N ALA A 96 3.58 2.06 -9.00
CA ALA A 96 4.49 3.19 -8.85
C ALA A 96 5.24 3.14 -7.53
N ASP A 97 6.44 3.73 -7.50
CA ASP A 97 7.11 4.06 -6.23
C ASP A 97 6.37 5.19 -5.52
N LEU A 98 6.23 5.13 -4.21
CA LEU A 98 5.74 6.28 -3.47
C LEU A 98 6.71 7.46 -3.59
N ARG A 99 6.14 8.69 -3.61
CA ARG A 99 6.92 9.93 -3.55
C ARG A 99 7.85 9.91 -2.34
N ASN A 100 9.12 10.22 -2.55
CA ASN A 100 10.14 10.28 -1.51
C ASN A 100 10.43 8.94 -0.78
N ALA A 101 10.08 7.80 -1.36
CA ALA A 101 10.58 6.51 -0.91
C ALA A 101 12.12 6.49 -1.07
N TYR A 102 12.86 6.28 0.03
CA TYR A 102 14.32 6.39 -0.01
C TYR A 102 15.00 5.27 -0.84
N ALA A 103 14.36 4.13 -1.01
CA ALA A 103 14.85 3.06 -1.89
C ALA A 103 14.33 3.19 -3.34
N GLY A 104 13.51 4.21 -3.64
CA GLY A 104 12.91 4.46 -4.94
C GLY A 104 13.51 5.67 -5.67
N GLU A 105 12.93 5.97 -6.82
CA GLU A 105 13.34 7.08 -7.68
C GLU A 105 12.28 8.20 -7.76
N SER A 106 11.16 8.06 -7.05
CA SER A 106 10.10 9.06 -7.01
C SER A 106 10.46 10.20 -6.06
N THR A 107 10.25 11.43 -6.50
CA THR A 107 10.57 12.64 -5.74
C THR A 107 9.46 13.67 -5.84
N GLY A 108 9.41 14.60 -4.88
CA GLY A 108 8.46 15.72 -4.90
C GLY A 108 8.42 16.46 -3.57
N PRO A 109 7.60 17.50 -3.48
CA PRO A 109 7.41 18.23 -2.24
C PRO A 109 6.92 17.33 -1.10
N LEU A 110 7.33 17.65 0.14
CA LEU A 110 6.81 17.04 1.35
C LEU A 110 5.56 17.81 1.78
N GLU A 111 4.40 17.39 1.32
CA GLU A 111 3.12 18.08 1.55
C GLU A 111 2.56 17.74 2.93
N SER A 112 2.89 18.58 3.93
CA SER A 112 2.52 18.33 5.33
C SER A 112 1.05 18.63 5.64
N ASP A 113 0.33 19.41 4.83
CA ASP A 113 -1.03 19.81 5.14
C ASP A 113 -2.06 18.72 4.77
N ARG A 114 -1.77 17.96 3.73
CA ARG A 114 -2.65 16.89 3.21
C ARG A 114 -1.87 15.67 2.71
N PRO A 115 -1.06 15.02 3.56
CA PRO A 115 -0.10 14.00 3.12
C PRO A 115 -0.76 12.79 2.42
N TRP A 116 -1.87 12.28 2.96
CA TRP A 116 -2.61 11.17 2.35
C TRP A 116 -3.15 11.52 0.97
N ASP A 117 -3.71 12.73 0.83
CA ASP A 117 -4.25 13.22 -0.44
C ASP A 117 -3.15 13.45 -1.48
N ALA A 118 -1.99 13.95 -1.07
CA ALA A 118 -0.87 14.17 -1.97
C ALA A 118 -0.41 12.86 -2.64
N TYR A 119 -0.33 11.76 -1.88
CA TYR A 119 -0.05 10.44 -2.44
C TYR A 119 -1.20 9.91 -3.32
N THR A 120 -2.44 10.19 -2.94
CA THR A 120 -3.59 9.82 -3.77
C THR A 120 -3.61 10.59 -5.09
N ASP A 121 -3.20 11.88 -5.07
CA ASP A 121 -3.02 12.67 -6.29
C ASP A 121 -1.92 12.08 -7.19
N ASP A 122 -0.85 11.52 -6.62
CA ASP A 122 0.18 10.82 -7.40
C ASP A 122 -0.37 9.57 -8.08
N HIS A 123 -1.12 8.75 -7.33
CA HIS A 123 -1.76 7.54 -7.90
C HIS A 123 -2.71 7.92 -9.05
N LEU A 124 -3.58 8.90 -8.84
CA LEU A 124 -4.52 9.37 -9.86
C LEU A 124 -3.78 10.02 -11.04
N GLY A 125 -2.74 10.80 -10.78
CA GLY A 125 -1.92 11.44 -11.79
C GLY A 125 -1.18 10.45 -12.69
N VAL A 126 -0.66 9.36 -12.12
CA VAL A 126 -0.09 8.26 -12.91
C VAL A 126 -1.15 7.62 -13.79
N MET A 127 -2.35 7.33 -13.25
CA MET A 127 -3.45 6.74 -14.02
C MET A 127 -3.90 7.66 -15.17
N ASP A 128 -4.01 8.96 -14.94
CA ASP A 128 -4.32 9.96 -15.96
C ASP A 128 -3.24 10.01 -17.06
N HIS A 129 -1.97 9.99 -16.64
CA HIS A 129 -0.81 10.02 -17.55
C HIS A 129 -0.77 8.83 -18.51
N VAL A 130 -1.18 7.65 -18.04
CA VAL A 130 -1.24 6.44 -18.87
C VAL A 130 -2.60 6.25 -19.57
N GLY A 131 -3.47 7.27 -19.52
CA GLY A 131 -4.77 7.30 -20.21
C GLY A 131 -5.82 6.37 -19.62
N VAL A 132 -5.81 6.17 -18.30
CA VAL A 132 -6.73 5.29 -17.60
C VAL A 132 -7.73 6.10 -16.77
N ASP A 133 -8.99 6.06 -17.16
CA ASP A 133 -10.09 6.70 -16.43
C ASP A 133 -10.63 5.82 -15.30
N ARG A 134 -10.95 4.55 -15.59
CA ARG A 134 -11.50 3.59 -14.62
C ARG A 134 -10.58 2.40 -14.43
N PHE A 135 -10.41 1.99 -13.18
CA PHE A 135 -9.49 0.93 -12.82
C PHE A 135 -9.95 0.13 -11.59
N MET A 136 -9.35 -1.02 -11.39
CA MET A 136 -9.36 -1.75 -10.13
C MET A 136 -8.09 -1.42 -9.35
N VAL A 137 -8.09 -1.64 -8.04
CA VAL A 137 -6.91 -1.41 -7.21
C VAL A 137 -6.62 -2.62 -6.33
N LEU A 138 -5.34 -2.99 -6.22
CA LEU A 138 -4.79 -3.95 -5.26
C LEU A 138 -3.72 -3.22 -4.44
N GLY A 139 -3.89 -3.11 -3.13
CA GLY A 139 -2.93 -2.45 -2.26
C GLY A 139 -2.48 -3.34 -1.11
N PHE A 140 -1.18 -3.31 -0.82
CA PHE A 140 -0.57 -4.02 0.30
C PHE A 140 -0.23 -3.05 1.43
N CYS A 141 -0.40 -3.44 2.69
CA CYS A 141 0.04 -2.69 3.85
C CYS A 141 -0.53 -1.25 3.83
N ILE A 142 0.31 -0.22 3.68
CA ILE A 142 -0.09 1.19 3.52
C ILE A 142 -1.05 1.41 2.33
N GLY A 143 -1.06 0.49 1.37
CA GLY A 143 -2.01 0.48 0.27
C GLY A 143 -3.47 0.38 0.73
N GLY A 144 -3.73 -0.22 1.90
CA GLY A 144 -5.09 -0.26 2.48
C GLY A 144 -5.65 1.13 2.75
N PRO A 145 -5.02 1.98 3.57
CA PRO A 145 -5.40 3.39 3.73
C PRO A 145 -5.50 4.17 2.42
N PHE A 146 -4.58 3.97 1.48
CA PHE A 146 -4.66 4.62 0.16
C PHE A 146 -5.86 4.18 -0.66
N ILE A 147 -6.26 2.91 -0.60
CA ILE A 147 -7.49 2.42 -1.23
C ILE A 147 -8.69 3.20 -0.70
N TRP A 148 -8.83 3.30 0.63
CA TRP A 148 -9.96 4.02 1.20
C TRP A 148 -9.97 5.49 0.82
N ASN A 149 -8.81 6.15 0.76
CA ASN A 149 -8.71 7.53 0.29
C ASN A 149 -9.04 7.68 -1.21
N LEU A 150 -8.64 6.72 -2.04
CA LEU A 150 -9.04 6.67 -3.46
C LEU A 150 -10.55 6.51 -3.63
N LEU A 151 -11.18 5.64 -2.81
CA LEU A 151 -12.63 5.41 -2.85
C LEU A 151 -13.42 6.66 -2.42
N GLU A 152 -12.91 7.44 -1.47
CA GLU A 152 -13.53 8.71 -1.06
C GLU A 152 -13.37 9.79 -2.12
N ARG A 153 -12.17 9.94 -2.70
CA ARG A 153 -11.84 11.05 -3.58
C ARG A 153 -12.16 10.83 -5.07
N ALA A 154 -12.19 9.57 -5.50
CA ALA A 154 -12.43 9.20 -6.88
C ALA A 154 -13.37 7.98 -7.00
N PRO A 155 -14.58 8.00 -6.36
CA PRO A 155 -15.45 6.83 -6.27
C PRO A 155 -15.94 6.32 -7.62
N SER A 156 -16.05 7.18 -8.64
CA SER A 156 -16.47 6.79 -9.99
C SER A 156 -15.38 6.08 -10.79
N ARG A 157 -14.12 6.21 -10.37
CA ARG A 157 -12.95 5.65 -11.07
C ARG A 157 -12.59 4.25 -10.59
N VAL A 158 -12.77 3.95 -9.29
CA VAL A 158 -12.41 2.66 -8.70
C VAL A 158 -13.58 1.69 -8.77
N VAL A 159 -13.49 0.66 -9.58
CA VAL A 159 -14.60 -0.30 -9.81
C VAL A 159 -14.60 -1.47 -8.84
N ALA A 160 -13.46 -1.84 -8.32
CA ALA A 160 -13.30 -2.83 -7.24
C ALA A 160 -11.94 -2.65 -6.56
N ALA A 161 -11.83 -3.05 -5.30
CA ALA A 161 -10.62 -2.89 -4.52
C ALA A 161 -10.23 -4.18 -3.78
N VAL A 162 -8.93 -4.43 -3.66
CA VAL A 162 -8.37 -5.54 -2.88
C VAL A 162 -7.37 -4.97 -1.88
N ALA A 163 -7.67 -5.08 -0.59
CA ALA A 163 -6.80 -4.65 0.49
C ALA A 163 -6.10 -5.86 1.12
N ALA A 164 -4.85 -6.10 0.72
CA ALA A 164 -4.03 -7.19 1.22
C ALA A 164 -3.20 -6.74 2.43
N GLN A 165 -3.35 -7.43 3.57
CA GLN A 165 -2.70 -7.07 4.84
C GLN A 165 -2.72 -5.56 5.13
N PRO A 166 -3.92 -4.93 5.15
CA PRO A 166 -4.01 -3.48 5.23
C PRO A 166 -3.46 -2.94 6.55
N SER A 167 -2.77 -1.81 6.48
CA SER A 167 -2.39 -1.04 7.66
C SER A 167 -3.62 -0.39 8.31
N GLY A 168 -3.56 -0.21 9.62
CA GLY A 168 -4.59 0.45 10.39
C GLY A 168 -4.09 0.93 11.75
N PHE A 169 -4.88 1.74 12.42
CA PHE A 169 -4.56 2.24 13.75
C PHE A 169 -4.71 1.14 14.79
N ARG A 170 -3.74 1.05 15.71
CA ARG A 170 -3.75 0.13 16.84
C ARG A 170 -3.69 0.91 18.15
N PRO A 171 -4.76 0.91 18.97
CA PRO A 171 -4.79 1.67 20.21
C PRO A 171 -3.67 1.33 21.21
N GLU A 172 -3.22 0.07 21.21
CA GLU A 172 -2.13 -0.40 22.09
C GLU A 172 -0.76 0.12 21.66
N GLN A 173 -0.63 0.60 20.43
CA GLN A 173 0.60 1.15 19.84
C GLN A 173 0.28 2.40 19.00
N PRO A 174 -0.24 3.46 19.60
CA PRO A 174 -0.83 4.60 18.88
C PRO A 174 0.18 5.42 18.07
N THR A 175 1.47 5.29 18.37
CA THR A 175 2.55 6.02 17.71
C THR A 175 3.40 5.14 16.78
N LEU A 176 3.04 3.88 16.58
CA LEU A 176 3.83 2.89 15.85
C LEU A 176 4.39 3.41 14.52
N PHE A 177 3.52 3.93 13.66
CA PHE A 177 3.93 4.40 12.34
C PHE A 177 4.74 5.70 12.39
N TYR A 178 4.37 6.61 13.29
CA TYR A 178 5.13 7.83 13.51
C TYR A 178 6.55 7.52 13.99
N ASP A 179 6.70 6.70 15.04
CA ASP A 179 7.99 6.36 15.64
C ASP A 179 8.87 5.61 14.64
N ASN A 180 8.31 4.61 13.95
CA ASN A 180 9.05 3.85 12.95
C ASN A 180 9.58 4.74 11.82
N ASN A 181 8.75 5.63 11.25
CA ASN A 181 9.17 6.50 10.15
C ASN A 181 10.14 7.60 10.63
N THR A 182 10.02 8.07 11.86
CA THR A 182 10.99 9.02 12.47
C THR A 182 12.37 8.38 12.60
N MET A 183 12.45 7.08 12.87
CA MET A 183 13.71 6.37 13.04
C MET A 183 14.29 5.80 11.73
N THR A 184 13.47 5.59 10.71
CA THR A 184 13.89 4.91 9.47
C THR A 184 13.79 5.83 8.25
N TRP A 185 12.59 6.10 7.77
CA TRP A 185 12.35 6.83 6.54
C TRP A 185 12.81 8.31 6.61
N GLY A 186 12.52 9.00 7.71
CA GLY A 186 12.89 10.42 7.87
C GLY A 186 14.38 10.68 7.74
N PRO A 187 15.26 9.98 8.52
CA PRO A 187 16.70 10.13 8.39
C PRO A 187 17.25 9.83 7.00
N GLU A 188 16.76 8.77 6.34
CA GLU A 188 17.20 8.42 4.99
C GLU A 188 16.73 9.44 3.94
N LEU A 189 15.52 10.00 4.10
CA LEU A 189 15.04 11.09 3.25
C LEU A 189 15.91 12.34 3.39
N MET A 190 16.19 12.77 4.62
CA MET A 190 17.05 13.96 4.88
C MET A 190 18.48 13.79 4.36
N LYS A 191 19.05 12.59 4.37
CA LYS A 191 20.36 12.32 3.73
C LYS A 191 20.32 12.54 2.22
N ARG A 192 19.24 12.16 1.56
CA ARG A 192 19.08 12.31 0.11
C ARG A 192 18.64 13.71 -0.32
N ARG A 193 17.95 14.41 0.58
CA ARG A 193 17.36 15.72 0.34
C ARG A 193 17.67 16.66 1.51
N PRO A 194 18.87 17.26 1.53
CA PRO A 194 19.34 18.10 2.65
C PRO A 194 18.48 19.34 2.91
N GLU A 195 17.66 19.76 1.96
CA GLU A 195 16.69 20.84 2.12
C GLU A 195 15.48 20.47 3.00
N ILE A 196 15.24 19.17 3.22
CA ILE A 196 14.17 18.68 4.10
C ILE A 196 14.71 18.62 5.53
N THR A 197 14.12 19.43 6.40
CA THR A 197 14.55 19.51 7.81
C THR A 197 13.82 18.49 8.69
N LYS A 198 14.34 18.26 9.89
CA LYS A 198 13.70 17.41 10.89
C LYS A 198 12.29 17.89 11.25
N GLU A 199 12.11 19.20 11.34
CA GLU A 199 10.83 19.83 11.65
C GLU A 199 9.80 19.61 10.52
N MET A 200 10.24 19.62 9.27
CA MET A 200 9.37 19.27 8.14
C MET A 200 8.93 17.82 8.19
N VAL A 201 9.85 16.90 8.47
CA VAL A 201 9.55 15.46 8.64
C VAL A 201 8.58 15.25 9.80
N ASP A 202 8.85 15.85 10.96
CA ASP A 202 7.99 15.74 12.15
C ASP A 202 6.57 16.23 11.87
N ARG A 203 6.42 17.41 11.26
CA ARG A 203 5.11 17.97 10.88
C ARG A 203 4.36 17.05 9.92
N PHE A 204 5.04 16.53 8.90
CA PHE A 204 4.47 15.60 7.93
C PHE A 204 3.97 14.31 8.60
N LEU A 205 4.82 13.66 9.40
CA LEU A 205 4.48 12.42 10.10
C LEU A 205 3.38 12.62 11.16
N THR A 206 3.40 13.76 11.85
CA THR A 206 2.35 14.14 12.81
C THR A 206 1.01 14.28 12.09
N ARG A 207 0.97 14.98 10.95
CA ARG A 207 -0.24 15.14 10.16
C ARG A 207 -0.75 13.80 9.63
N MET A 208 0.16 12.93 9.21
CA MET A 208 -0.18 11.64 8.62
C MET A 208 -0.71 10.63 9.66
N TYR A 209 -0.08 10.56 10.85
CA TYR A 209 -0.32 9.44 11.76
C TYR A 209 -0.86 9.82 13.14
N LYS A 210 -0.81 11.10 13.53
CA LYS A 210 -1.30 11.55 14.85
C LYS A 210 -2.56 12.40 14.78
N THR A 211 -2.77 13.15 13.69
CA THR A 211 -3.93 14.07 13.59
C THR A 211 -5.26 13.30 13.48
N ASN A 212 -5.29 12.23 12.70
CA ASN A 212 -6.45 11.34 12.56
C ASN A 212 -6.01 9.91 12.93
N ALA A 213 -5.49 9.75 14.15
CA ALA A 213 -5.01 8.46 14.66
C ALA A 213 -6.20 7.57 15.05
N ASP A 214 -6.88 7.04 14.06
CA ASP A 214 -8.02 6.14 14.23
C ASP A 214 -8.19 5.27 12.98
N PHE A 215 -8.80 4.10 13.15
CA PHE A 215 -9.30 3.21 12.10
C PHE A 215 -8.29 2.98 10.98
N VAL A 216 -8.58 3.47 9.76
CA VAL A 216 -7.70 3.35 8.58
C VAL A 216 -6.98 4.68 8.24
N PHE A 217 -6.92 5.64 9.16
CA PHE A 217 -6.30 6.98 9.06
C PHE A 217 -6.94 7.95 8.06
N THR A 218 -7.56 7.49 7.00
CA THR A 218 -7.93 8.32 5.83
C THR A 218 -9.40 8.62 5.74
N VAL A 219 -10.27 7.70 6.16
CA VAL A 219 -11.72 7.84 6.06
C VAL A 219 -12.41 7.48 7.37
N THR A 220 -13.65 7.94 7.53
CA THR A 220 -14.49 7.60 8.69
C THR A 220 -15.18 6.24 8.50
N ARG A 221 -15.62 5.64 9.60
CA ARG A 221 -16.47 4.45 9.60
C ARG A 221 -17.78 4.66 8.85
N ASP A 222 -18.35 5.88 8.91
CA ASP A 222 -19.58 6.21 8.20
C ASP A 222 -19.39 6.24 6.68
N PHE A 223 -18.24 6.74 6.21
CA PHE A 223 -17.89 6.63 4.81
C PHE A 223 -17.84 5.15 4.36
N VAL A 224 -17.16 4.29 5.13
CA VAL A 224 -17.05 2.85 4.80
C VAL A 224 -18.42 2.18 4.75
N ARG A 225 -19.35 2.50 5.68
CA ARG A 225 -20.73 2.00 5.65
C ARG A 225 -21.52 2.39 4.41
N GLN A 226 -21.18 3.50 3.79
CA GLN A 226 -21.87 4.03 2.60
C GLN A 226 -21.18 3.63 1.31
N CYS A 227 -19.95 3.14 1.36
CA CYS A 227 -19.15 2.80 0.19
C CYS A 227 -19.77 1.63 -0.58
N GLN A 228 -20.13 1.87 -1.85
CA GLN A 228 -20.77 0.87 -2.71
C GLN A 228 -19.77 0.12 -3.61
N THR A 229 -18.50 0.49 -3.59
CA THR A 229 -17.47 -0.22 -4.34
C THR A 229 -17.20 -1.59 -3.68
N PRO A 230 -17.17 -2.69 -4.44
CA PRO A 230 -16.79 -4.00 -3.91
C PRO A 230 -15.35 -4.00 -3.37
N VAL A 231 -15.15 -4.55 -2.18
CA VAL A 231 -13.83 -4.62 -1.52
C VAL A 231 -13.56 -6.04 -1.03
N LEU A 232 -12.46 -6.64 -1.48
CA LEU A 232 -11.91 -7.87 -0.91
C LEU A 232 -10.81 -7.53 0.10
N VAL A 233 -10.91 -8.04 1.32
CA VAL A 233 -9.90 -7.84 2.38
C VAL A 233 -9.17 -9.16 2.65
N LEU A 234 -7.85 -9.15 2.59
CA LEU A 234 -7.00 -10.23 3.04
C LEU A 234 -6.35 -9.80 4.38
N PRO A 235 -6.90 -10.19 5.52
CA PRO A 235 -6.42 -9.71 6.82
C PRO A 235 -5.06 -10.28 7.19
N ASP A 236 -4.37 -9.59 8.08
CA ASP A 236 -3.13 -10.02 8.72
C ASP A 236 -3.22 -9.70 10.22
N ASP A 237 -2.30 -10.17 11.05
CA ASP A 237 -2.27 -9.84 12.48
C ASP A 237 -0.83 -9.62 12.96
N ILE A 238 -0.27 -8.49 12.54
CA ILE A 238 0.98 -7.95 13.08
C ILE A 238 0.73 -6.50 13.53
N PRO A 239 1.65 -5.89 14.30
CA PRO A 239 1.45 -4.51 14.77
C PRO A 239 1.05 -3.51 13.69
N ALA A 240 1.64 -3.61 12.50
CA ALA A 240 1.35 -2.72 11.37
C ALA A 240 0.07 -3.08 10.59
N HIS A 241 -0.45 -4.29 10.74
CA HIS A 241 -1.62 -4.81 10.03
C HIS A 241 -2.61 -5.40 11.03
N PRO A 242 -3.33 -4.58 11.83
CA PRO A 242 -4.20 -5.07 12.88
C PRO A 242 -5.41 -5.81 12.32
N TYR A 243 -5.55 -7.08 12.68
CA TYR A 243 -6.68 -7.93 12.28
C TYR A 243 -8.03 -7.29 12.61
N ALA A 244 -8.14 -6.69 13.81
CA ALA A 244 -9.38 -6.05 14.25
C ALA A 244 -9.83 -4.94 13.29
N VAL A 245 -8.92 -4.09 12.83
CA VAL A 245 -9.23 -3.00 11.89
C VAL A 245 -9.61 -3.57 10.51
N ALA A 246 -8.87 -4.57 10.02
CA ALA A 246 -9.20 -5.23 8.77
C ALA A 246 -10.62 -5.84 8.80
N MET A 247 -10.97 -6.53 9.88
CA MET A 247 -12.30 -7.12 10.05
C MET A 247 -13.38 -6.07 10.30
N GLU A 248 -13.06 -4.96 10.96
CA GLU A 248 -14.00 -3.85 11.11
C GLU A 248 -14.38 -3.28 9.73
N THR A 249 -13.40 -3.11 8.81
CA THR A 249 -13.72 -2.67 7.44
C THR A 249 -14.64 -3.65 6.70
N VAL A 250 -14.43 -4.97 6.87
CA VAL A 250 -15.29 -6.00 6.30
C VAL A 250 -16.73 -5.93 6.84
N MET A 251 -16.86 -5.74 8.14
CA MET A 251 -18.20 -5.67 8.79
C MET A 251 -18.96 -4.38 8.43
N LEU A 252 -18.26 -3.31 8.13
CA LEU A 252 -18.87 -2.02 7.80
C LEU A 252 -19.21 -1.89 6.31
N ALA A 253 -18.34 -2.34 5.41
CA ALA A 253 -18.50 -2.15 3.98
C ALA A 253 -19.61 -3.07 3.42
N PRO A 254 -20.67 -2.52 2.77
CA PRO A 254 -21.85 -3.29 2.34
C PRO A 254 -21.54 -4.37 1.31
N LYS A 255 -20.48 -4.21 0.52
CA LYS A 255 -20.07 -5.13 -0.55
C LYS A 255 -18.66 -5.63 -0.31
N SER A 256 -18.41 -6.14 0.89
CA SER A 256 -17.12 -6.68 1.26
C SER A 256 -17.08 -8.19 1.16
N GLU A 257 -15.91 -8.69 0.81
CA GLU A 257 -15.51 -10.09 0.93
C GLU A 257 -14.25 -10.19 1.78
N VAL A 258 -14.04 -11.33 2.43
CA VAL A 258 -12.82 -11.60 3.20
C VAL A 258 -12.18 -12.90 2.75
N SER A 259 -10.86 -12.93 2.70
CA SER A 259 -10.12 -14.17 2.42
C SER A 259 -10.12 -15.12 3.62
N ILE A 260 -9.68 -16.35 3.37
CA ILE A 260 -9.28 -17.23 4.49
C ILE A 260 -8.19 -16.56 5.31
N TYR A 261 -8.17 -16.82 6.63
CA TYR A 261 -7.12 -16.33 7.52
C TYR A 261 -6.49 -17.49 8.29
N PRO A 262 -5.17 -17.52 8.44
CA PRO A 262 -4.16 -16.74 7.73
C PRO A 262 -4.06 -17.14 6.24
N TRP A 263 -3.88 -16.17 5.34
CA TRP A 263 -3.87 -16.43 3.90
C TRP A 263 -2.46 -16.65 3.31
N LYS A 264 -1.42 -16.26 4.04
CA LYS A 264 -0.01 -16.37 3.62
C LYS A 264 0.80 -17.39 4.43
N GLU A 265 0.19 -17.98 5.44
CA GLU A 265 0.79 -18.99 6.29
C GLU A 265 -0.16 -20.18 6.48
N PRO A 266 0.30 -21.42 6.23
CA PRO A 266 1.60 -21.72 5.61
C PRO A 266 1.66 -21.22 4.15
N PRO A 267 2.87 -21.13 3.53
CA PRO A 267 3.05 -20.53 2.19
C PRO A 267 2.20 -21.15 1.08
N GLU A 268 1.77 -22.39 1.21
CA GLU A 268 0.89 -23.09 0.29
C GLU A 268 -0.51 -22.45 0.17
N ARG A 269 -0.87 -21.58 1.11
CA ARG A 269 -2.11 -20.79 1.07
C ARG A 269 -2.04 -19.60 0.12
N ILE A 270 -0.84 -19.09 -0.17
CA ILE A 270 -0.65 -17.94 -1.05
C ILE A 270 -1.29 -18.16 -2.44
N PRO A 271 -1.07 -19.30 -3.14
CA PRO A 271 -1.76 -19.54 -4.40
C PRO A 271 -3.28 -19.59 -4.29
N ILE A 272 -3.83 -19.97 -3.13
CA ILE A 272 -5.28 -19.95 -2.90
C ILE A 272 -5.77 -18.50 -2.82
N ALA A 273 -5.08 -17.67 -2.06
CA ALA A 273 -5.39 -16.24 -1.94
C ALA A 273 -5.27 -15.52 -3.30
N VAL A 274 -4.23 -15.81 -4.08
CA VAL A 274 -4.06 -15.27 -5.44
C VAL A 274 -5.22 -15.65 -6.34
N ARG A 275 -5.68 -16.92 -6.30
CA ARG A 275 -6.88 -17.36 -7.05
C ARG A 275 -8.14 -16.62 -6.59
N GLN A 276 -8.31 -16.38 -5.30
CA GLN A 276 -9.45 -15.62 -4.77
C GLN A 276 -9.41 -14.17 -5.26
N ILE A 277 -8.26 -13.50 -5.19
CA ILE A 277 -8.07 -12.15 -5.74
C ILE A 277 -8.44 -12.14 -7.23
N ARG A 278 -7.93 -13.09 -8.01
CA ARG A 278 -8.20 -13.18 -9.45
C ARG A 278 -9.70 -13.37 -9.73
N SER A 279 -10.36 -14.24 -8.99
CA SER A 279 -11.81 -14.49 -9.13
C SER A 279 -12.62 -13.25 -8.78
N PHE A 280 -12.27 -12.56 -7.70
CA PHE A 280 -12.91 -11.31 -7.29
C PHE A 280 -12.75 -10.22 -8.35
N LEU A 281 -11.53 -9.97 -8.83
CA LEU A 281 -11.27 -8.98 -9.87
C LEU A 281 -12.02 -9.31 -11.18
N ARG A 282 -12.08 -10.58 -11.58
CA ARG A 282 -12.85 -11.02 -12.76
C ARG A 282 -14.35 -10.77 -12.61
N ALA A 283 -14.90 -11.07 -11.43
CA ALA A 283 -16.34 -10.93 -11.14
C ALA A 283 -16.79 -9.47 -11.20
N HIS A 284 -15.90 -8.55 -10.87
CA HIS A 284 -16.20 -7.10 -10.82
C HIS A 284 -15.65 -6.31 -12.01
N ARG A 285 -15.03 -6.99 -12.98
CA ARG A 285 -14.57 -6.34 -14.20
C ARG A 285 -15.78 -5.86 -15.03
N PRO A 286 -15.86 -4.57 -15.39
CA PRO A 286 -16.92 -4.09 -16.27
C PRO A 286 -16.94 -4.86 -17.59
N ALA A 287 -18.14 -5.15 -18.08
CA ALA A 287 -18.27 -5.71 -19.41
C ALA A 287 -17.66 -4.74 -20.43
N VAL A 288 -16.86 -5.26 -21.35
CA VAL A 288 -16.41 -4.50 -22.51
C VAL A 288 -17.63 -4.38 -23.43
N HIS A 289 -18.28 -3.23 -23.40
CA HIS A 289 -19.26 -2.93 -24.46
C HIS A 289 -18.45 -2.65 -25.72
N GLY A 290 -18.46 -3.62 -26.63
CA GLY A 290 -17.88 -3.49 -27.97
C GLY A 290 -18.61 -2.47 -28.82
#